data_9c02ed25d9ca90cacb9b1282d743e66c
#
_entry.id   9c02ed25d9ca90cacb9b1282d743e66c
#
_cell.length_a   1.000
_cell.length_b   1.000
_cell.length_c   1.000
_cell.angle_alpha   90.00
_cell.angle_beta   90.00
_cell.angle_gamma   90.00
#
_symmetry.space_group_name_H-M   'P 1'
#
loop_
_entity.id
_entity.type
_entity.pdbx_description
1 polymer ?
#
loop_
_entity_poly.entity_id
_entity_poly.type
_entity_poly.pdbx_seq_one_letter_code
_entity_poly.pdbx_strand_id
1 'polypeptide(L)'
;MTTLHKGSIDAIFFDVGNTLLKPHPSLEAICREVMERFGHTASDEEMQRGLIAADRYYEYRYWTDDTFWANEEDASEMWSELYAVALKEMGVDGDRHLIGRAIYDHFGDGARWRTYDDVVPVFERLKSEGFRLALVSNWDARLAKLCFDMGLFRYLDSVLSSASVGLIKPDPRIYQVACERLRVEPHRVVHVGDHYYADVLGSRSVGINPVMIDRFGFGQPSDAPVIEDLYGLLPLLGLSEMGSDPLT
;
A
#
# COMPACT_ATOMS: atom_id res chain seq x y z
N MET A 1 16.31 -1.78 21.44
CA MET A 1 15.07 -1.36 20.73
C MET A 1 14.57 -0.11 21.42
N THR A 2 14.47 0.99 20.71
CA THR A 2 13.90 2.23 21.28
C THR A 2 12.40 2.01 21.37
N THR A 3 11.88 1.95 22.60
CA THR A 3 10.43 1.82 22.82
C THR A 3 9.77 3.11 22.37
N LEU A 4 8.87 3.02 21.42
CA LEU A 4 8.02 4.14 21.01
C LEU A 4 6.99 4.35 22.13
N HIS A 5 7.00 5.48 22.80
CA HIS A 5 6.02 5.74 23.86
C HIS A 5 4.89 6.61 23.32
N LYS A 6 3.64 6.29 23.66
CA LYS A 6 2.44 7.07 23.31
C LYS A 6 2.65 8.58 23.48
N GLY A 7 3.31 9.03 24.56
CA GLY A 7 3.56 10.44 24.81
C GLY A 7 4.59 11.12 23.89
N SER A 8 5.35 10.35 23.11
CA SER A 8 6.35 10.85 22.16
C SER A 8 5.89 10.81 20.71
N ILE A 9 4.73 10.21 20.40
CA ILE A 9 4.19 10.06 19.05
C ILE A 9 2.86 10.78 18.94
N ASP A 10 2.69 11.56 17.87
CA ASP A 10 1.47 12.32 17.57
C ASP A 10 0.70 11.75 16.36
N ALA A 11 1.40 11.11 15.44
CA ALA A 11 0.79 10.61 14.21
C ALA A 11 1.38 9.28 13.76
N ILE A 12 0.55 8.51 13.05
CA ILE A 12 0.95 7.27 12.40
C ILE A 12 0.68 7.42 10.91
N PHE A 13 1.72 7.21 10.10
CA PHE A 13 1.61 7.14 8.65
C PHE A 13 1.62 5.68 8.23
N PHE A 14 0.83 5.36 7.20
CA PHE A 14 0.74 4.01 6.65
C PHE A 14 1.01 4.04 5.16
N ASP A 15 1.77 3.07 4.67
CA ASP A 15 1.66 2.63 3.30
C ASP A 15 0.30 1.96 3.05
N VAL A 16 -0.01 1.59 1.81
CA VAL A 16 -1.34 1.08 1.43
C VAL A 16 -1.29 -0.34 0.90
N GLY A 17 -0.58 -0.57 -0.21
CA GLY A 17 -0.49 -1.89 -0.82
C GLY A 17 0.18 -2.90 0.11
N ASN A 18 -0.35 -4.12 0.23
CA ASN A 18 0.18 -5.15 1.14
C ASN A 18 0.29 -4.72 2.63
N THR A 19 0.08 -3.45 2.94
CA THR A 19 0.05 -2.90 4.30
C THR A 19 -1.37 -2.82 4.84
N LEU A 20 -2.26 -2.17 4.11
CA LEU A 20 -3.67 -1.94 4.51
C LEU A 20 -4.66 -2.64 3.60
N LEU A 21 -4.37 -2.69 2.30
CA LEU A 21 -5.28 -3.15 1.25
C LEU A 21 -4.72 -4.34 0.50
N LYS A 22 -5.63 -5.23 0.11
CA LYS A 22 -5.38 -6.34 -0.80
C LYS A 22 -6.47 -6.41 -1.88
N PRO A 23 -6.16 -6.94 -3.10
CA PRO A 23 -7.16 -7.19 -4.13
C PRO A 23 -8.31 -8.06 -3.64
N HIS A 24 -9.54 -7.77 -4.10
CA HIS A 24 -10.73 -8.54 -3.75
C HIS A 24 -11.57 -8.86 -5.00
N PRO A 25 -12.01 -10.14 -5.21
CA PRO A 25 -11.72 -11.31 -4.35
C PRO A 25 -10.26 -11.77 -4.39
N SER A 26 -9.56 -11.66 -5.52
CA SER A 26 -8.12 -11.87 -5.69
C SER A 26 -7.67 -11.22 -7.01
N LEU A 27 -6.36 -11.04 -7.18
CA LEU A 27 -5.77 -10.52 -8.42
C LEU A 27 -6.14 -11.40 -9.62
N GLU A 28 -6.02 -12.73 -9.46
CA GLU A 28 -6.37 -13.71 -10.49
C GLU A 28 -7.84 -13.60 -10.92
N ALA A 29 -8.75 -13.52 -9.94
CA ALA A 29 -10.18 -13.42 -10.21
C ALA A 29 -10.53 -12.14 -10.97
N ILE A 30 -9.91 -11.03 -10.62
CA ILE A 30 -10.08 -9.74 -11.31
C ILE A 30 -9.56 -9.83 -12.75
N CYS A 31 -8.37 -10.40 -12.96
CA CYS A 31 -7.83 -10.61 -14.30
C CYS A 31 -8.75 -11.48 -15.15
N ARG A 32 -9.24 -12.61 -14.61
CA ARG A 32 -10.19 -13.49 -15.31
C ARG A 32 -11.47 -12.75 -15.71
N GLU A 33 -12.08 -12.04 -14.78
CA GLU A 33 -13.32 -11.30 -15.03
C GLU A 33 -13.16 -10.31 -16.19
N VAL A 34 -12.04 -9.59 -16.24
CA VAL A 34 -11.78 -8.65 -17.34
C VAL A 34 -11.48 -9.38 -18.63
N MET A 35 -10.63 -10.42 -18.62
CA MET A 35 -10.29 -11.22 -19.80
C MET A 35 -11.53 -11.81 -20.45
N GLU A 36 -12.47 -12.36 -19.66
CA GLU A 36 -13.74 -12.93 -20.17
C GLU A 36 -14.58 -11.91 -20.93
N ARG A 37 -14.59 -10.64 -20.52
CA ARG A 37 -15.30 -9.56 -21.24
C ARG A 37 -14.73 -9.33 -22.65
N PHE A 38 -13.46 -9.68 -22.87
CA PHE A 38 -12.78 -9.62 -24.16
C PHE A 38 -12.78 -10.97 -24.88
N GLY A 39 -13.48 -11.99 -24.35
CA GLY A 39 -13.60 -13.32 -24.97
C GLY A 39 -12.39 -14.23 -24.75
N HIS A 40 -11.54 -13.92 -23.75
CA HIS A 40 -10.36 -14.71 -23.43
C HIS A 40 -10.53 -15.47 -22.11
N THR A 41 -9.88 -16.64 -22.05
CA THR A 41 -9.81 -17.46 -20.82
C THR A 41 -8.36 -17.90 -20.62
N ALA A 42 -7.99 -18.21 -19.38
CA ALA A 42 -6.70 -18.82 -19.06
C ALA A 42 -6.88 -19.90 -18.00
N SER A 43 -6.16 -21.00 -18.11
CA SER A 43 -6.04 -22.00 -17.04
C SER A 43 -5.34 -21.42 -15.81
N ASP A 44 -5.38 -22.12 -14.69
CA ASP A 44 -4.67 -21.67 -13.47
C ASP A 44 -3.16 -21.60 -13.69
N GLU A 45 -2.60 -22.56 -14.46
CA GLU A 45 -1.18 -22.57 -14.78
C GLU A 45 -0.77 -21.39 -15.69
N GLU A 46 -1.61 -21.04 -16.69
CA GLU A 46 -1.37 -19.89 -17.55
C GLU A 46 -1.48 -18.59 -16.75
N MET A 47 -2.49 -18.46 -15.90
CA MET A 47 -2.66 -17.32 -15.00
C MET A 47 -1.41 -17.15 -14.12
N GLN A 48 -0.96 -18.20 -13.46
CA GLN A 48 0.22 -18.16 -12.61
C GLN A 48 1.47 -17.72 -13.38
N ARG A 49 1.71 -18.29 -14.58
CA ARG A 49 2.84 -17.86 -15.41
C ARG A 49 2.78 -16.39 -15.77
N GLY A 50 1.59 -15.91 -16.15
CA GLY A 50 1.38 -14.50 -16.48
C GLY A 50 1.64 -13.56 -15.30
N LEU A 51 1.14 -13.89 -14.12
CA LEU A 51 1.34 -13.07 -12.92
C LEU A 51 2.80 -13.06 -12.46
N ILE A 52 3.52 -14.19 -12.58
CA ILE A 52 4.97 -14.22 -12.33
C ILE A 52 5.74 -13.31 -13.30
N ALA A 53 5.31 -13.27 -14.56
CA ALA A 53 5.93 -12.38 -15.55
C ALA A 53 5.62 -10.90 -15.25
N ALA A 54 4.42 -10.60 -14.78
CA ALA A 54 4.05 -9.26 -14.31
C ALA A 54 4.91 -8.81 -13.12
N ASP A 55 5.11 -9.67 -12.11
CA ASP A 55 5.96 -9.37 -10.96
C ASP A 55 7.40 -9.06 -11.38
N ARG A 56 7.98 -9.89 -12.26
CA ARG A 56 9.33 -9.65 -12.79
C ARG A 56 9.42 -8.34 -13.59
N TYR A 57 8.39 -8.02 -14.35
CA TYR A 57 8.31 -6.75 -15.09
C TYR A 57 8.24 -5.57 -14.12
N TYR A 58 7.42 -5.68 -13.06
CA TYR A 58 7.33 -4.65 -12.02
C TYR A 58 8.66 -4.42 -11.32
N GLU A 59 9.34 -5.49 -10.88
CA GLU A 59 10.67 -5.40 -10.27
C GLU A 59 11.69 -4.74 -11.19
N TYR A 60 11.72 -5.16 -12.47
CA TYR A 60 12.61 -4.56 -13.47
C TYR A 60 12.34 -3.05 -13.61
N ARG A 61 11.07 -2.64 -13.74
CA ARG A 61 10.69 -1.24 -13.86
C ARG A 61 11.02 -0.45 -12.60
N TYR A 62 10.70 -0.99 -11.45
CA TYR A 62 10.96 -0.36 -10.16
C TYR A 62 12.44 -0.05 -9.93
N TRP A 63 13.34 -0.98 -10.26
CA TRP A 63 14.78 -0.78 -10.09
C TRP A 63 15.47 -0.05 -11.24
N THR A 64 14.80 0.12 -12.37
CA THR A 64 15.37 0.83 -13.54
C THR A 64 14.89 2.28 -13.58
N ASP A 65 13.59 2.49 -13.37
CA ASP A 65 12.94 3.80 -13.41
C ASP A 65 11.57 3.71 -12.73
N ASP A 66 11.48 4.14 -11.48
CA ASP A 66 10.27 4.15 -10.68
C ASP A 66 9.47 5.47 -10.80
N THR A 67 9.89 6.39 -11.67
CA THR A 67 9.24 7.69 -11.87
C THR A 67 7.80 7.60 -12.36
N PHE A 68 7.38 6.44 -12.86
CA PHE A 68 5.99 6.18 -13.25
C PHE A 68 4.98 6.39 -12.11
N TRP A 69 5.40 6.32 -10.85
CA TRP A 69 4.54 6.62 -9.72
C TRP A 69 4.30 8.12 -9.49
N ALA A 70 5.03 9.01 -10.20
CA ALA A 70 4.96 10.46 -9.97
C ALA A 70 3.71 11.14 -10.52
N ASN A 71 2.99 10.51 -11.45
CA ASN A 71 1.76 11.05 -12.02
C ASN A 71 0.82 9.93 -12.48
N GLU A 72 -0.45 10.30 -12.75
CA GLU A 72 -1.50 9.36 -13.14
C GLU A 72 -1.27 8.74 -14.53
N GLU A 73 -0.78 9.53 -15.49
CA GLU A 73 -0.60 9.08 -16.87
C GLU A 73 0.45 7.98 -16.95
N ASP A 74 1.64 8.23 -16.38
CA ASP A 74 2.74 7.28 -16.37
C ASP A 74 2.40 6.03 -15.52
N ALA A 75 1.71 6.19 -14.38
CA ALA A 75 1.24 5.07 -13.57
C ALA A 75 0.26 4.19 -14.36
N SER A 76 -0.72 4.78 -15.02
CA SER A 76 -1.71 4.04 -15.80
C SER A 76 -1.09 3.30 -16.99
N GLU A 77 -0.12 3.91 -17.65
CA GLU A 77 0.62 3.30 -18.76
C GLU A 77 1.46 2.11 -18.30
N MET A 78 2.23 2.30 -17.23
CA MET A 78 3.05 1.22 -16.64
C MET A 78 2.22 0.02 -16.23
N TRP A 79 1.08 0.25 -15.56
CA TRP A 79 0.21 -0.84 -15.14
C TRP A 79 -0.48 -1.52 -16.34
N SER A 80 -0.85 -0.75 -17.37
CA SER A 80 -1.41 -1.31 -18.60
C SER A 80 -0.41 -2.22 -19.30
N GLU A 81 0.85 -1.79 -19.40
CA GLU A 81 1.94 -2.58 -19.97
C GLU A 81 2.25 -3.83 -19.11
N LEU A 82 2.27 -3.69 -17.78
CA LEU A 82 2.47 -4.81 -16.86
C LEU A 82 1.44 -5.92 -17.12
N TYR A 83 0.17 -5.55 -17.20
CA TYR A 83 -0.87 -6.53 -17.51
C TYR A 83 -0.78 -7.04 -18.95
N ALA A 84 -0.33 -6.23 -19.91
CA ALA A 84 -0.09 -6.69 -21.28
C ALA A 84 1.02 -7.75 -21.33
N VAL A 85 2.07 -7.61 -20.53
CA VAL A 85 3.13 -8.63 -20.33
C VAL A 85 2.54 -9.91 -19.74
N ALA A 86 1.73 -9.80 -18.68
CA ALA A 86 1.03 -10.95 -18.08
C ALA A 86 0.17 -11.69 -19.12
N LEU A 87 -0.68 -10.96 -19.83
CA LEU A 87 -1.58 -11.51 -20.88
C LEU A 87 -0.82 -12.22 -22.00
N LYS A 88 0.34 -11.69 -22.38
CA LYS A 88 1.22 -12.35 -23.37
C LYS A 88 1.66 -13.73 -22.89
N GLU A 89 2.12 -13.84 -21.66
CA GLU A 89 2.56 -15.13 -21.07
C GLU A 89 1.39 -16.08 -20.81
N MET A 90 0.18 -15.55 -20.65
CA MET A 90 -1.06 -16.34 -20.57
C MET A 90 -1.50 -16.87 -21.96
N GLY A 91 -0.87 -16.42 -23.06
CA GLY A 91 -1.22 -16.82 -24.42
C GLY A 91 -2.41 -16.05 -25.00
N VAL A 92 -2.75 -14.91 -24.43
CA VAL A 92 -3.84 -14.06 -24.94
C VAL A 92 -3.41 -13.37 -26.23
N ASP A 93 -4.20 -13.53 -27.27
CA ASP A 93 -4.03 -12.87 -28.56
C ASP A 93 -4.78 -11.52 -28.62
N GLY A 94 -4.46 -10.70 -29.63
CA GLY A 94 -5.12 -9.42 -29.88
C GLY A 94 -4.46 -8.24 -29.16
N ASP A 95 -5.25 -7.21 -28.86
CA ASP A 95 -4.77 -5.98 -28.24
C ASP A 95 -4.64 -6.14 -26.72
N ARG A 96 -3.51 -6.71 -26.29
CA ARG A 96 -3.20 -6.95 -24.87
C ARG A 96 -3.08 -5.66 -24.07
N HIS A 97 -2.64 -4.56 -24.70
CA HIS A 97 -2.54 -3.28 -24.02
C HIS A 97 -3.92 -2.72 -23.67
N LEU A 98 -4.89 -2.84 -24.59
CA LEU A 98 -6.28 -2.47 -24.32
C LEU A 98 -6.88 -3.30 -23.15
N ILE A 99 -6.63 -4.61 -23.14
CA ILE A 99 -7.10 -5.48 -22.05
C ILE A 99 -6.37 -5.14 -20.74
N GLY A 100 -5.05 -4.90 -20.79
CA GLY A 100 -4.25 -4.49 -19.64
C GLY A 100 -4.75 -3.17 -19.04
N ARG A 101 -5.09 -2.20 -19.91
CA ARG A 101 -5.71 -0.95 -19.48
C ARG A 101 -7.07 -1.18 -18.81
N ALA A 102 -7.88 -2.07 -19.32
CA ALA A 102 -9.17 -2.41 -18.72
C ALA A 102 -9.00 -3.07 -17.34
N ILE A 103 -7.95 -3.89 -17.15
CA ILE A 103 -7.62 -4.46 -15.83
C ILE A 103 -7.22 -3.33 -14.86
N TYR A 104 -6.32 -2.43 -15.28
CA TYR A 104 -5.94 -1.26 -14.49
C TYR A 104 -7.14 -0.40 -14.09
N ASP A 105 -8.00 -0.08 -15.05
CA ASP A 105 -9.21 0.73 -14.80
C ASP A 105 -10.15 0.04 -13.81
N HIS A 106 -10.23 -1.30 -13.86
CA HIS A 106 -11.05 -2.09 -12.96
C HIS A 106 -10.61 -1.99 -11.50
N PHE A 107 -9.31 -1.84 -11.24
CA PHE A 107 -8.75 -1.54 -9.91
C PHE A 107 -9.05 -0.11 -9.41
N GLY A 108 -9.65 0.74 -10.22
CA GLY A 108 -10.19 2.04 -9.78
C GLY A 108 -11.49 1.96 -8.96
N ASP A 109 -12.11 0.78 -8.91
CA ASP A 109 -13.32 0.54 -8.13
C ASP A 109 -12.97 0.04 -6.72
N GLY A 110 -13.47 0.71 -5.68
CA GLY A 110 -13.26 0.31 -4.29
C GLY A 110 -13.76 -1.10 -3.96
N ALA A 111 -14.73 -1.63 -4.73
CA ALA A 111 -15.19 -3.01 -4.58
C ALA A 111 -14.13 -4.07 -4.95
N ARG A 112 -13.06 -3.67 -5.64
CA ARG A 112 -11.93 -4.53 -6.00
C ARG A 112 -10.83 -4.56 -4.95
N TRP A 113 -11.04 -3.90 -3.84
CA TRP A 113 -10.12 -3.85 -2.71
C TRP A 113 -10.81 -4.25 -1.42
N ARG A 114 -10.06 -4.82 -0.53
CA ARG A 114 -10.46 -5.14 0.83
C ARG A 114 -9.35 -4.79 1.80
N THR A 115 -9.71 -4.22 2.94
CA THR A 115 -8.77 -4.07 4.05
C THR A 115 -8.39 -5.43 4.62
N TYR A 116 -7.19 -5.55 5.16
CA TYR A 116 -6.90 -6.63 6.10
C TYR A 116 -7.79 -6.47 7.34
N ASP A 117 -8.06 -7.59 8.03
CA ASP A 117 -9.06 -7.63 9.09
C ASP A 117 -8.66 -6.82 10.35
N ASP A 118 -7.37 -6.57 10.52
CA ASP A 118 -6.78 -5.78 11.60
C ASP A 118 -6.85 -4.25 11.38
N VAL A 119 -7.07 -3.79 10.15
CA VAL A 119 -6.96 -2.36 9.77
C VAL A 119 -7.99 -1.51 10.50
N VAL A 120 -9.27 -1.85 10.36
CA VAL A 120 -10.34 -1.05 10.96
C VAL A 120 -10.29 -1.06 12.48
N PRO A 121 -10.14 -2.22 13.17
CA PRO A 121 -10.01 -2.25 14.62
C PRO A 121 -8.83 -1.43 15.14
N VAL A 122 -7.66 -1.53 14.50
CA VAL A 122 -6.47 -0.77 14.91
C VAL A 122 -6.65 0.72 14.64
N PHE A 123 -7.23 1.11 13.51
CA PHE A 123 -7.52 2.53 13.23
C PHE A 123 -8.47 3.13 14.25
N GLU A 124 -9.54 2.41 14.63
CA GLU A 124 -10.47 2.84 15.69
C GLU A 124 -9.73 3.01 17.02
N ARG A 125 -8.90 2.04 17.39
CA ARG A 125 -8.08 2.14 18.60
C ARG A 125 -7.15 3.36 18.55
N LEU A 126 -6.37 3.53 17.50
CA LEU A 126 -5.43 4.65 17.35
C LEU A 126 -6.15 6.00 17.40
N LYS A 127 -7.30 6.13 16.73
CA LYS A 127 -8.12 7.36 16.80
C LYS A 127 -8.66 7.62 18.21
N SER A 128 -9.11 6.60 18.93
CA SER A 128 -9.56 6.75 20.33
C SER A 128 -8.45 7.18 21.28
N GLU A 129 -7.19 6.84 20.96
CA GLU A 129 -5.99 7.24 21.67
C GLU A 129 -5.47 8.65 21.28
N GLY A 130 -6.12 9.28 20.30
CA GLY A 130 -5.84 10.64 19.87
C GLY A 130 -4.77 10.77 18.78
N PHE A 131 -4.32 9.68 18.17
CA PHE A 131 -3.36 9.74 17.06
C PHE A 131 -3.99 10.33 15.80
N ARG A 132 -3.20 11.10 15.04
CA ARG A 132 -3.52 11.49 13.67
C ARG A 132 -3.03 10.40 12.72
N LEU A 133 -3.86 10.02 11.73
CA LEU A 133 -3.55 8.97 10.79
C LEU A 133 -3.45 9.53 9.37
N ALA A 134 -2.39 9.17 8.65
CA ALA A 134 -2.23 9.53 7.25
C ALA A 134 -1.79 8.34 6.41
N LEU A 135 -2.18 8.37 5.14
CA LEU A 135 -1.63 7.47 4.13
C LEU A 135 -0.51 8.18 3.36
N VAL A 136 0.60 7.47 3.14
CA VAL A 136 1.74 7.92 2.33
C VAL A 136 2.18 6.74 1.46
N SER A 137 1.74 6.71 0.22
CA SER A 137 1.92 5.53 -0.64
C SER A 137 2.36 5.89 -2.06
N ASN A 138 3.22 5.05 -2.63
CA ASN A 138 3.46 5.04 -4.07
C ASN A 138 2.21 4.44 -4.72
N TRP A 139 1.32 5.30 -5.17
CA TRP A 139 0.01 4.96 -5.72
C TRP A 139 -0.43 6.02 -6.73
N ASP A 140 -1.32 5.64 -7.63
CA ASP A 140 -1.94 6.56 -8.57
C ASP A 140 -2.88 7.59 -7.88
N ALA A 141 -3.39 8.54 -8.62
CA ALA A 141 -4.20 9.63 -8.08
C ALA A 141 -5.58 9.18 -7.55
N ARG A 142 -6.01 7.96 -7.84
CA ARG A 142 -7.32 7.41 -7.42
C ARG A 142 -7.37 7.00 -5.95
N LEU A 143 -6.22 6.97 -5.23
CA LEU A 143 -6.15 6.49 -3.85
C LEU A 143 -7.15 7.18 -2.90
N ALA A 144 -7.28 8.50 -2.99
CA ALA A 144 -8.21 9.23 -2.12
C ALA A 144 -9.67 8.82 -2.36
N LYS A 145 -10.04 8.63 -3.63
CA LYS A 145 -11.38 8.13 -3.99
C LYS A 145 -11.60 6.70 -3.49
N LEU A 146 -10.62 5.81 -3.65
CA LEU A 146 -10.68 4.44 -3.14
C LEU A 146 -10.92 4.43 -1.62
N CYS A 147 -10.16 5.21 -0.87
CA CYS A 147 -10.35 5.34 0.59
C CYS A 147 -11.74 5.85 0.97
N PHE A 148 -12.30 6.77 0.18
CA PHE A 148 -13.65 7.27 0.39
C PHE A 148 -14.70 6.17 0.12
N ASP A 149 -14.62 5.50 -1.02
CA ASP A 149 -15.53 4.42 -1.41
C ASP A 149 -15.52 3.25 -0.41
N MET A 150 -14.36 2.96 0.18
CA MET A 150 -14.17 1.91 1.20
C MET A 150 -14.53 2.36 2.62
N GLY A 151 -14.92 3.62 2.83
CA GLY A 151 -15.29 4.17 4.13
C GLY A 151 -14.12 4.38 5.10
N LEU A 152 -12.87 4.36 4.60
CA LEU A 152 -11.66 4.59 5.42
C LEU A 152 -11.44 6.07 5.73
N PHE A 153 -11.99 6.95 4.94
CA PHE A 153 -11.78 8.40 5.03
C PHE A 153 -12.11 8.97 6.42
N ARG A 154 -13.07 8.34 7.14
CA ARG A 154 -13.47 8.75 8.50
C ARG A 154 -12.37 8.61 9.55
N TYR A 155 -11.34 7.81 9.28
CA TYR A 155 -10.21 7.61 10.19
C TYR A 155 -9.00 8.47 9.83
N LEU A 156 -8.95 8.97 8.59
CA LEU A 156 -7.75 9.56 8.00
C LEU A 156 -7.77 11.08 8.10
N ASP A 157 -6.69 11.66 8.58
CA ASP A 157 -6.47 13.10 8.62
C ASP A 157 -5.79 13.61 7.34
N SER A 158 -5.12 12.71 6.58
CA SER A 158 -4.54 13.02 5.27
C SER A 158 -4.37 11.77 4.42
N VAL A 159 -4.48 11.91 3.09
CA VAL A 159 -4.15 10.87 2.10
C VAL A 159 -3.19 11.49 1.09
N LEU A 160 -2.00 10.91 0.97
CA LEU A 160 -0.99 11.26 -0.03
C LEU A 160 -0.71 10.04 -0.90
N SER A 161 -1.03 10.13 -2.18
CA SER A 161 -0.45 9.25 -3.20
C SER A 161 0.69 9.98 -3.90
N SER A 162 1.71 9.24 -4.32
CA SER A 162 2.84 9.79 -5.08
C SER A 162 2.38 10.57 -6.31
N ALA A 163 1.42 10.02 -7.08
CA ALA A 163 0.87 10.67 -8.26
C ALA A 163 0.13 11.98 -7.93
N SER A 164 -0.43 12.14 -6.73
CA SER A 164 -1.13 13.37 -6.34
C SER A 164 -0.21 14.51 -5.94
N VAL A 165 1.03 14.22 -5.57
CA VAL A 165 2.01 15.21 -5.10
C VAL A 165 3.27 15.30 -5.98
N GLY A 166 3.43 14.40 -6.96
CA GLY A 166 4.60 14.35 -7.83
C GLY A 166 5.89 13.90 -7.13
N LEU A 167 5.78 13.20 -6.01
CA LEU A 167 6.90 12.74 -5.19
C LEU A 167 6.73 11.26 -4.87
N ILE A 168 7.81 10.49 -4.96
CA ILE A 168 7.80 9.03 -4.84
C ILE A 168 8.63 8.63 -3.61
N LYS A 169 8.13 7.71 -2.78
CA LYS A 169 8.98 7.07 -1.77
C LYS A 169 10.12 6.30 -2.46
N PRO A 170 11.37 6.41 -2.02
CA PRO A 170 11.86 6.91 -0.73
C PRO A 170 12.24 8.40 -0.72
N ASP A 171 11.86 9.22 -1.71
CA ASP A 171 12.18 10.64 -1.67
C ASP A 171 11.74 11.28 -0.34
N PRO A 172 12.67 11.88 0.44
CA PRO A 172 12.34 12.45 1.74
C PRO A 172 11.24 13.51 1.70
N ARG A 173 11.06 14.18 0.56
CA ARG A 173 10.09 15.27 0.41
C ARG A 173 8.64 14.79 0.54
N ILE A 174 8.32 13.54 0.15
CA ILE A 174 6.94 13.03 0.32
C ILE A 174 6.56 12.93 1.79
N TYR A 175 7.50 12.50 2.64
CA TYR A 175 7.31 12.42 4.08
C TYR A 175 7.25 13.81 4.74
N GLN A 176 8.06 14.74 4.26
CA GLN A 176 8.02 16.14 4.73
C GLN A 176 6.65 16.77 4.44
N VAL A 177 6.13 16.61 3.22
CA VAL A 177 4.77 17.05 2.86
C VAL A 177 3.71 16.43 3.77
N ALA A 178 3.84 15.15 4.11
CA ALA A 178 2.91 14.48 5.02
C ALA A 178 2.97 15.08 6.43
N CYS A 179 4.18 15.32 6.96
CA CYS A 179 4.39 15.97 8.25
C CYS A 179 3.81 17.40 8.27
N GLU A 180 4.05 18.19 7.23
CA GLU A 180 3.52 19.56 7.09
C GLU A 180 1.98 19.58 7.08
N ARG A 181 1.35 18.68 6.30
CA ARG A 181 -0.12 18.58 6.24
C ARG A 181 -0.73 18.28 7.60
N LEU A 182 -0.11 17.39 8.38
CA LEU A 182 -0.56 17.07 9.72
C LEU A 182 -0.03 18.02 10.80
N ARG A 183 0.89 18.92 10.48
CA ARG A 183 1.57 19.81 11.44
C ARG A 183 2.21 19.00 12.58
N VAL A 184 3.03 18.02 12.23
CA VAL A 184 3.75 17.15 13.16
C VAL A 184 5.24 17.20 12.90
N GLU A 185 6.02 17.07 13.95
CA GLU A 185 7.47 16.91 13.82
C GLU A 185 7.81 15.45 13.44
N PRO A 186 8.74 15.23 12.49
CA PRO A 186 9.05 13.89 12.00
C PRO A 186 9.37 12.86 13.10
N HIS A 187 10.14 13.24 14.12
CA HIS A 187 10.50 12.35 15.23
C HIS A 187 9.30 11.93 16.10
N ARG A 188 8.15 12.59 15.96
CA ARG A 188 6.88 12.28 16.62
C ARG A 188 5.92 11.48 15.73
N VAL A 189 6.43 10.94 14.62
CA VAL A 189 5.68 10.13 13.67
C VAL A 189 6.23 8.71 13.65
N VAL A 190 5.34 7.73 13.51
CA VAL A 190 5.67 6.35 13.12
C VAL A 190 5.19 6.15 11.69
N HIS A 191 6.00 5.54 10.83
CA HIS A 191 5.57 5.09 9.50
C HIS A 191 5.57 3.57 9.44
N VAL A 192 4.45 2.98 9.02
CA VAL A 192 4.27 1.53 8.86
C VAL A 192 4.16 1.21 7.38
N GLY A 193 5.00 0.33 6.87
CA GLY A 193 4.95 -0.12 5.48
C GLY A 193 5.68 -1.44 5.27
N ASP A 194 5.46 -2.08 4.12
CA ASP A 194 5.98 -3.42 3.81
C ASP A 194 7.30 -3.41 3.02
N HIS A 195 7.72 -2.26 2.50
CA HIS A 195 8.88 -2.16 1.63
C HIS A 195 10.08 -1.50 2.34
N TYR A 196 11.16 -2.28 2.57
CA TYR A 196 12.33 -1.80 3.32
C TYR A 196 12.93 -0.50 2.75
N TYR A 197 13.16 -0.44 1.42
CA TYR A 197 13.77 0.74 0.79
C TYR A 197 12.84 1.95 0.80
N ALA A 198 11.60 1.78 0.34
CA ALA A 198 10.64 2.87 0.25
C ALA A 198 10.20 3.35 1.65
N ASP A 199 9.76 2.43 2.53
CA ASP A 199 9.11 2.77 3.78
C ASP A 199 10.08 2.92 4.95
N VAL A 200 11.01 1.97 5.14
CA VAL A 200 11.92 2.00 6.28
C VAL A 200 13.01 3.03 6.07
N LEU A 201 13.78 2.93 4.98
CA LEU A 201 14.87 3.87 4.73
C LEU A 201 14.35 5.26 4.37
N GLY A 202 13.28 5.34 3.55
CA GLY A 202 12.68 6.61 3.15
C GLY A 202 12.19 7.43 4.34
N SER A 203 11.37 6.86 5.21
CA SER A 203 10.83 7.57 6.39
C SER A 203 11.92 7.92 7.40
N ARG A 204 12.87 7.01 7.62
CA ARG A 204 14.01 7.25 8.51
C ARG A 204 14.87 8.42 8.06
N SER A 205 15.02 8.66 6.75
CA SER A 205 15.84 9.73 6.19
C SER A 205 15.43 11.12 6.66
N VAL A 206 14.19 11.29 7.07
CA VAL A 206 13.65 12.56 7.63
C VAL A 206 13.47 12.53 9.15
N GLY A 207 13.86 11.44 9.82
CA GLY A 207 13.75 11.30 11.27
C GLY A 207 12.40 10.73 11.76
N ILE A 208 11.58 10.18 10.86
CA ILE A 208 10.38 9.40 11.21
C ILE A 208 10.81 8.02 11.73
N ASN A 209 10.06 7.46 12.67
CA ASN A 209 10.30 6.16 13.25
C ASN A 209 9.67 5.07 12.36
N PRO A 210 10.44 4.23 11.65
CA PRO A 210 9.89 3.20 10.80
C PRO A 210 9.47 1.96 11.60
N VAL A 211 8.40 1.32 11.14
CA VAL A 211 7.98 -0.03 11.51
C VAL A 211 7.72 -0.80 10.23
N MET A 212 8.37 -1.94 10.04
CA MET A 212 8.14 -2.79 8.89
C MET A 212 6.99 -3.76 9.18
N ILE A 213 6.08 -3.92 8.25
CA ILE A 213 5.05 -4.95 8.32
C ILE A 213 5.36 -6.06 7.32
N ASP A 214 5.39 -7.32 7.80
CA ASP A 214 5.64 -8.52 6.99
C ASP A 214 4.44 -9.47 7.08
N ARG A 215 3.39 -9.16 6.34
CA ARG A 215 2.13 -9.92 6.35
C ARG A 215 2.23 -11.32 5.76
N PHE A 216 3.28 -11.57 5.00
CA PHE A 216 3.45 -12.83 4.27
C PHE A 216 4.54 -13.73 4.85
N GLY A 217 5.28 -13.25 5.85
CA GLY A 217 6.36 -14.01 6.48
C GLY A 217 7.56 -14.23 5.55
N PHE A 218 7.83 -13.28 4.65
CA PHE A 218 8.99 -13.38 3.73
C PHE A 218 10.33 -13.24 4.44
N GLY A 219 10.31 -12.76 5.69
CA GLY A 219 11.51 -12.66 6.51
C GLY A 219 12.55 -11.69 5.96
N GLN A 220 12.12 -10.60 5.31
CA GLN A 220 13.05 -9.61 4.80
C GLN A 220 13.90 -9.01 5.93
N PRO A 221 15.22 -8.95 5.75
CA PRO A 221 16.09 -8.32 6.74
C PRO A 221 15.67 -6.86 7.01
N SER A 222 15.42 -6.53 8.27
CA SER A 222 15.12 -5.17 8.69
C SER A 222 15.83 -4.84 10.00
N ASP A 223 16.36 -3.63 10.09
CA ASP A 223 16.90 -3.03 11.31
C ASP A 223 15.87 -2.13 12.03
N ALA A 224 14.64 -2.06 11.49
CA ALA A 224 13.46 -1.51 12.14
C ALA A 224 12.67 -2.62 12.85
N PRO A 225 11.79 -2.30 13.82
CA PRO A 225 10.84 -3.25 14.34
C PRO A 225 10.01 -3.87 13.20
N VAL A 226 9.80 -5.19 13.26
CA VAL A 226 8.97 -5.92 12.30
C VAL A 226 7.72 -6.44 13.00
N ILE A 227 6.57 -6.24 12.38
CA ILE A 227 5.27 -6.74 12.83
C ILE A 227 4.63 -7.59 11.72
N GLU A 228 3.86 -8.61 12.09
CA GLU A 228 3.16 -9.47 11.13
C GLU A 228 1.79 -8.90 10.73
N ASP A 229 1.18 -8.13 11.64
CA ASP A 229 -0.08 -7.43 11.46
C ASP A 229 -0.07 -6.10 12.24
N LEU A 230 -1.11 -5.29 12.07
CA LEU A 230 -1.19 -4.00 12.75
C LEU A 230 -1.47 -4.11 14.26
N TYR A 231 -1.94 -5.25 14.76
CA TYR A 231 -2.06 -5.44 16.20
C TYR A 231 -0.69 -5.36 16.89
N GLY A 232 0.37 -5.82 16.21
CA GLY A 232 1.75 -5.72 16.68
C GLY A 232 2.25 -4.26 16.84
N LEU A 233 1.59 -3.28 16.24
CA LEU A 233 1.91 -1.86 16.42
C LEU A 233 1.52 -1.35 17.83
N LEU A 234 0.43 -1.87 18.40
CA LEU A 234 -0.10 -1.38 19.67
C LEU A 234 0.92 -1.48 20.83
N PRO A 235 1.55 -2.64 21.09
CA PRO A 235 2.55 -2.75 22.13
C PRO A 235 3.81 -1.90 21.86
N LEU A 236 4.18 -1.68 20.58
CA LEU A 236 5.30 -0.78 20.25
C LEU A 236 5.01 0.67 20.68
N LEU A 237 3.74 1.08 20.65
CA LEU A 237 3.26 2.39 21.12
C LEU A 237 2.98 2.43 22.62
N GLY A 238 3.19 1.33 23.37
CA GLY A 238 2.87 1.22 24.78
C GLY A 238 1.36 1.13 25.07
N LEU A 239 0.57 0.69 24.10
CA LEU A 239 -0.87 0.41 24.24
C LEU A 239 -1.09 -1.07 24.56
N SER A 240 -2.13 -1.37 25.37
CA SER A 240 -2.53 -2.75 25.62
C SER A 240 -3.08 -3.41 24.36
N GLU A 241 -2.86 -4.71 24.26
CA GLU A 241 -3.42 -5.51 23.16
C GLU A 241 -4.96 -5.43 23.13
N MET A 242 -5.54 -5.63 21.93
CA MET A 242 -6.99 -5.65 21.75
C MET A 242 -7.58 -6.82 22.56
N GLY A 243 -8.50 -6.51 23.46
CA GLY A 243 -9.18 -7.53 24.29
C GLY A 243 -8.56 -7.79 25.68
N SER A 244 -7.49 -7.09 26.06
CA SER A 244 -6.89 -7.17 27.40
C SER A 244 -7.37 -6.07 28.36
N ASP A 245 -8.55 -5.50 28.12
CA ASP A 245 -9.11 -4.51 29.05
C ASP A 245 -9.56 -5.22 30.36
N PRO A 246 -8.98 -4.90 31.52
CA PRO A 246 -9.22 -5.63 32.79
C PRO A 246 -10.60 -5.34 33.41
N LEU A 247 -11.57 -4.79 32.68
CA LEU A 247 -12.90 -4.38 33.17
C LEU A 247 -14.08 -4.95 32.38
N THR A 248 -13.98 -6.19 31.89
CA THR A 248 -15.20 -6.97 31.52
C THR A 248 -15.19 -8.34 32.15
#